data_15325024948cf72ef2693bcc9690a5c3
#
_entry.id   15325024948cf72ef2693bcc9690a5c3
#
_cell.length_a   1.000
_cell.length_b   1.000
_cell.length_c   1.000
_cell.angle_alpha   90.00
_cell.angle_beta   90.00
_cell.angle_gamma   90.00
#
_symmetry.space_group_name_H-M   'P 1'
#
loop_
_entity.id
_entity.type
_entity.pdbx_description
1 polymer ?
#
loop_
_entity_poly.entity_id
_entity_poly.type
_entity_poly.pdbx_seq_one_letter_code
_entity_poly.pdbx_strand_id
1 'polypeptide(L)'
;MAGSAATGGGATAPGTGGPRSAGTRQAILDAARSAFAARGYEQTTIRAVATAAGIDASMVMRYYGSKAGLFAAAATADLQVPDLRAVPAERRGEVLVRYLVERWEDSSRDDELILLLRTAVTSEAVAAQLQDVLTRLLAEPIAALGDRLGDGRAAERSGLAAAQLLGLALCRYILRQEPLASLPADEVVAAVAPSVQRYLSQ
;
A
#
# COMPACT_ATOMS: atom_id res chain seq x y z
N MET A 1 -59.99 13.64 18.79
CA MET A 1 -59.58 12.48 19.57
C MET A 1 -58.41 11.78 18.89
N ALA A 2 -57.30 11.55 19.68
CA ALA A 2 -56.14 10.67 19.49
C ALA A 2 -55.44 10.73 18.12
N GLY A 3 -54.23 11.17 17.95
CA GLY A 3 -52.98 11.04 18.73
C GLY A 3 -52.28 9.76 18.40
N SER A 4 -51.38 9.79 17.39
CA SER A 4 -50.40 8.72 17.28
C SER A 4 -49.07 9.31 16.79
N ALA A 5 -48.08 9.28 17.67
CA ALA A 5 -46.69 9.68 17.43
C ALA A 5 -45.98 8.58 16.62
N ALA A 6 -45.30 8.96 15.55
CA ALA A 6 -44.37 8.10 14.83
C ALA A 6 -42.96 8.46 15.23
N THR A 7 -42.32 7.53 15.94
CA THR A 7 -40.92 7.56 16.35
C THR A 7 -40.02 7.34 15.12
N GLY A 8 -39.30 8.37 14.72
CA GLY A 8 -38.27 8.26 13.67
C GLY A 8 -36.98 7.71 14.26
N GLY A 9 -36.59 6.49 13.89
CA GLY A 9 -35.29 5.93 14.13
C GLY A 9 -34.27 6.52 13.19
N GLY A 10 -33.39 7.41 13.67
CA GLY A 10 -32.29 7.93 12.94
C GLY A 10 -31.18 6.89 12.78
N ALA A 11 -30.98 6.39 11.58
CA ALA A 11 -29.81 5.62 11.22
C ALA A 11 -28.60 6.58 11.14
N THR A 12 -27.70 6.47 12.10
CA THR A 12 -26.42 7.19 12.12
C THR A 12 -25.50 6.61 11.03
N ALA A 13 -25.25 7.38 9.99
CA ALA A 13 -24.23 7.09 8.99
C ALA A 13 -22.84 7.08 9.64
N PRO A 14 -21.88 6.23 9.18
CA PRO A 14 -20.51 6.24 9.71
C PRO A 14 -19.83 7.55 9.36
N GLY A 15 -19.47 8.33 10.39
CA GLY A 15 -18.92 9.66 10.29
C GLY A 15 -17.55 9.68 9.58
N THR A 16 -17.45 10.48 8.54
CA THR A 16 -16.20 10.96 7.93
C THR A 16 -15.34 11.60 9.02
N GLY A 17 -14.14 11.01 9.27
CA GLY A 17 -13.25 11.44 10.34
C GLY A 17 -12.78 12.88 10.15
N GLY A 18 -13.13 13.76 11.09
CA GLY A 18 -12.72 15.16 11.11
C GLY A 18 -11.21 15.38 11.35
N PRO A 19 -10.71 16.63 11.31
CA PRO A 19 -9.28 16.99 11.39
C PRO A 19 -8.51 16.37 12.57
N ARG A 20 -9.14 16.18 13.71
CA ARG A 20 -8.54 15.52 14.89
C ARG A 20 -8.23 14.05 14.63
N SER A 21 -9.04 13.33 13.85
CA SER A 21 -8.80 11.92 13.53
C SER A 21 -7.65 11.74 12.55
N ALA A 22 -7.40 12.69 11.64
CA ALA A 22 -6.27 12.68 10.73
C ALA A 22 -4.94 12.87 11.49
N GLY A 23 -4.85 13.87 12.38
CA GLY A 23 -3.67 14.06 13.23
C GLY A 23 -3.38 12.88 14.15
N THR A 24 -4.43 12.26 14.72
CA THR A 24 -4.28 11.07 15.54
C THR A 24 -3.74 9.89 14.72
N ARG A 25 -4.25 9.65 13.50
CA ARG A 25 -3.74 8.59 12.62
C ARG A 25 -2.29 8.81 12.25
N GLN A 26 -1.90 10.05 11.91
CA GLN A 26 -0.53 10.37 11.57
C GLN A 26 0.42 10.10 12.74
N ALA A 27 0.08 10.57 13.96
CA ALA A 27 0.88 10.31 15.15
C ALA A 27 1.07 8.81 15.42
N ILE A 28 0.03 8.00 15.21
CA ILE A 28 0.13 6.54 15.34
C ILE A 28 1.07 5.96 14.27
N LEU A 29 0.97 6.40 13.02
CA LEU A 29 1.82 5.89 11.93
C LEU A 29 3.29 6.26 12.15
N ASP A 30 3.59 7.48 12.59
CA ASP A 30 4.96 7.92 12.85
C ASP A 30 5.59 7.14 14.02
N ALA A 31 4.83 6.93 15.10
CA ALA A 31 5.26 6.09 16.21
C ALA A 31 5.45 4.62 15.80
N ALA A 32 4.57 4.11 14.93
CA ALA A 32 4.66 2.75 14.39
C ALA A 32 5.91 2.56 13.52
N ARG A 33 6.19 3.48 12.59
CA ARG A 33 7.40 3.47 11.76
C ARG A 33 8.66 3.40 12.63
N SER A 34 8.80 4.34 13.57
CA SER A 34 9.93 4.38 14.47
C SER A 34 10.10 3.09 15.29
N ALA A 35 8.99 2.52 15.78
CA ALA A 35 9.02 1.29 16.56
C ALA A 35 9.40 0.06 15.72
N PHE A 36 8.83 -0.07 14.51
CA PHE A 36 9.11 -1.19 13.61
C PHE A 36 10.53 -1.11 13.03
N ALA A 37 11.02 0.08 12.67
CA ALA A 37 12.39 0.27 12.22
C ALA A 37 13.42 -0.11 13.30
N ALA A 38 13.18 0.32 14.56
CA ALA A 38 14.12 0.08 15.65
C ALA A 38 14.13 -1.35 16.17
N ARG A 39 12.99 -2.07 16.18
CA ARG A 39 12.83 -3.37 16.87
C ARG A 39 12.40 -4.51 15.96
N GLY A 40 12.06 -4.20 14.71
CA GLY A 40 11.44 -5.15 13.79
C GLY A 40 9.98 -5.44 14.11
N TYR A 41 9.37 -6.26 13.26
CA TYR A 41 7.96 -6.62 13.40
C TYR A 41 7.68 -7.40 14.68
N GLU A 42 8.44 -8.46 14.97
CA GLU A 42 8.12 -9.39 16.06
C GLU A 42 8.12 -8.73 17.45
N GLN A 43 9.13 -7.91 17.73
CA GLN A 43 9.31 -7.29 19.05
C GLN A 43 8.46 -6.04 19.28
N THR A 44 7.88 -5.47 18.24
CA THR A 44 6.99 -4.31 18.36
C THR A 44 5.60 -4.76 18.82
N THR A 45 5.02 -4.03 19.78
CA THR A 45 3.65 -4.29 20.27
C THR A 45 2.74 -3.08 20.04
N ILE A 46 1.43 -3.34 19.87
CA ILE A 46 0.42 -2.27 19.76
C ILE A 46 0.47 -1.33 20.97
N ARG A 47 0.67 -1.87 22.19
CA ARG A 47 0.78 -1.06 23.41
C ARG A 47 1.97 -0.13 23.38
N ALA A 48 3.13 -0.60 22.92
CA ALA A 48 4.34 0.22 22.83
C ALA A 48 4.15 1.37 21.83
N VAL A 49 3.55 1.10 20.66
CA VAL A 49 3.22 2.14 19.68
C VAL A 49 2.20 3.14 20.23
N ALA A 50 1.15 2.67 20.88
CA ALA A 50 0.12 3.51 21.49
C ALA A 50 0.72 4.45 22.54
N THR A 51 1.58 3.93 23.42
CA THR A 51 2.29 4.73 24.43
C THR A 51 3.18 5.78 23.77
N ALA A 52 3.95 5.42 22.72
CA ALA A 52 4.81 6.36 22.01
C ALA A 52 4.03 7.46 21.28
N ALA A 53 2.84 7.13 20.78
CA ALA A 53 1.94 8.09 20.13
C ALA A 53 1.12 8.94 21.11
N GLY A 54 1.13 8.63 22.41
CA GLY A 54 0.25 9.26 23.40
C GLY A 54 -1.24 8.94 23.22
N ILE A 55 -1.55 7.77 22.67
CA ILE A 55 -2.91 7.35 22.28
C ILE A 55 -3.26 6.05 23.04
N ASP A 56 -4.56 5.82 23.29
CA ASP A 56 -5.02 4.56 23.85
C ASP A 56 -4.86 3.40 22.84
N ALA A 57 -4.43 2.22 23.32
CA ALA A 57 -4.22 1.04 22.48
C ALA A 57 -5.50 0.56 21.78
N SER A 58 -6.68 0.77 22.39
CA SER A 58 -7.99 0.44 21.78
C SER A 58 -8.26 1.30 20.55
N MET A 59 -7.78 2.56 20.56
CA MET A 59 -7.88 3.46 19.41
C MET A 59 -7.01 2.98 18.26
N VAL A 60 -5.78 2.54 18.54
CA VAL A 60 -4.89 1.96 17.52
C VAL A 60 -5.55 0.73 16.89
N MET A 61 -6.08 -0.17 17.72
CA MET A 61 -6.82 -1.35 17.25
C MET A 61 -8.06 -0.98 16.43
N ARG A 62 -8.79 0.05 16.82
CA ARG A 62 -9.96 0.53 16.07
C ARG A 62 -9.59 1.06 14.68
N TYR A 63 -8.43 1.74 14.52
CA TYR A 63 -7.99 2.28 13.23
C TYR A 63 -7.39 1.24 12.31
N TYR A 64 -6.62 0.28 12.85
CA TYR A 64 -5.79 -0.61 12.04
C TYR A 64 -6.13 -2.10 12.19
N GLY A 65 -7.05 -2.46 13.08
CA GLY A 65 -7.56 -3.81 13.27
C GLY A 65 -6.57 -4.80 13.90
N SER A 66 -5.31 -4.78 13.49
CA SER A 66 -4.29 -5.71 13.94
C SER A 66 -2.90 -5.09 13.94
N LYS A 67 -1.91 -5.78 14.55
CA LYS A 67 -0.49 -5.41 14.44
C LYS A 67 -0.01 -5.47 12.98
N ALA A 68 -0.44 -6.48 12.23
CA ALA A 68 -0.12 -6.61 10.80
C ALA A 68 -0.74 -5.47 9.99
N GLY A 69 -2.00 -5.10 10.27
CA GLY A 69 -2.66 -3.95 9.63
C GLY A 69 -1.97 -2.63 9.92
N LEU A 70 -1.57 -2.40 11.17
CA LEU A 70 -0.79 -1.22 11.55
C LEU A 70 0.56 -1.18 10.84
N PHE A 71 1.26 -2.31 10.77
CA PHE A 71 2.55 -2.43 10.11
C PHE A 71 2.46 -2.13 8.61
N ALA A 72 1.51 -2.77 7.92
CA ALA A 72 1.26 -2.51 6.50
C ALA A 72 0.88 -1.04 6.24
N ALA A 73 0.01 -0.46 7.08
CA ALA A 73 -0.37 0.94 6.96
C ALA A 73 0.81 1.89 7.19
N ALA A 74 1.69 1.62 8.15
CA ALA A 74 2.88 2.41 8.43
C ALA A 74 3.86 2.36 7.26
N ALA A 75 4.13 1.16 6.71
CA ALA A 75 5.07 0.95 5.60
C ALA A 75 4.57 1.56 4.26
N THR A 76 3.26 1.73 4.11
CA THR A 76 2.66 2.17 2.84
C THR A 76 1.98 3.54 2.89
N ALA A 77 2.05 4.23 4.02
CA ALA A 77 1.35 5.50 4.21
C ALA A 77 1.76 6.60 3.21
N ASP A 78 3.02 6.58 2.77
CA ASP A 78 3.57 7.55 1.82
C ASP A 78 3.58 7.03 0.37
N LEU A 79 3.00 5.84 0.10
CA LEU A 79 2.85 5.35 -1.25
C LEU A 79 1.69 6.09 -1.94
N GLN A 80 2.05 6.96 -2.87
CA GLN A 80 1.11 7.71 -3.70
C GLN A 80 1.28 7.27 -5.16
N VAL A 81 0.68 6.13 -5.50
CA VAL A 81 0.72 5.64 -6.90
C VAL A 81 0.07 6.68 -7.81
N PRO A 82 0.71 7.04 -8.93
CA PRO A 82 0.16 8.00 -9.88
C PRO A 82 -1.23 7.59 -10.37
N ASP A 83 -2.13 8.56 -10.56
CA ASP A 83 -3.42 8.30 -11.21
C ASP A 83 -3.19 7.96 -12.70
N LEU A 84 -3.16 6.68 -13.01
CA LEU A 84 -2.92 6.18 -14.36
C LEU A 84 -4.01 6.60 -15.38
N ARG A 85 -5.15 7.09 -14.91
CA ARG A 85 -6.22 7.63 -15.80
C ARG A 85 -5.82 8.98 -16.38
N ALA A 86 -5.02 9.75 -15.65
CA ALA A 86 -4.47 11.04 -16.09
C ALA A 86 -3.23 10.88 -16.99
N VAL A 87 -2.68 9.66 -17.10
CA VAL A 87 -1.49 9.36 -17.89
C VAL A 87 -1.93 8.88 -19.29
N PRO A 88 -1.30 9.38 -20.40
CA PRO A 88 -1.50 8.84 -21.74
C PRO A 88 -1.36 7.31 -21.76
N ALA A 89 -2.25 6.63 -22.50
CA ALA A 89 -2.37 5.18 -22.45
C ALA A 89 -1.05 4.47 -22.73
N GLU A 90 -0.28 4.96 -23.68
CA GLU A 90 1.01 4.45 -24.14
C GLU A 90 2.16 4.63 -23.15
N ARG A 91 1.99 5.49 -22.13
CA ARG A 91 3.04 5.81 -21.14
C ARG A 91 2.78 5.25 -19.75
N ARG A 92 1.65 4.59 -19.52
CA ARG A 92 1.25 4.13 -18.19
C ARG A 92 2.24 3.16 -17.56
N GLY A 93 2.77 2.23 -18.37
CA GLY A 93 3.78 1.28 -17.92
C GLY A 93 5.07 1.96 -17.50
N GLU A 94 5.54 2.92 -18.29
CA GLU A 94 6.74 3.70 -17.96
C GLU A 94 6.55 4.48 -16.65
N VAL A 95 5.45 5.22 -16.55
CA VAL A 95 5.16 6.04 -15.36
C VAL A 95 5.05 5.19 -14.10
N LEU A 96 4.38 4.04 -14.16
CA LEU A 96 4.23 3.16 -13.01
C LEU A 96 5.57 2.53 -12.59
N VAL A 97 6.35 2.01 -13.53
CA VAL A 97 7.64 1.38 -13.24
C VAL A 97 8.62 2.43 -12.71
N ARG A 98 8.71 3.60 -13.34
CA ARG A 98 9.57 4.71 -12.90
C ARG A 98 9.21 5.16 -11.48
N TYR A 99 7.95 5.41 -11.20
CA TYR A 99 7.50 5.77 -9.85
C TYR A 99 7.97 4.75 -8.80
N LEU A 100 7.82 3.45 -9.08
CA LEU A 100 8.22 2.42 -8.13
C LEU A 100 9.74 2.32 -7.99
N VAL A 101 10.50 2.39 -9.08
CA VAL A 101 11.97 2.36 -9.04
C VAL A 101 12.51 3.56 -8.27
N GLU A 102 12.07 4.79 -8.59
CA GLU A 102 12.46 6.01 -7.89
C GLU A 102 12.10 5.96 -6.40
N ARG A 103 10.89 5.44 -6.10
CA ARG A 103 10.44 5.26 -4.72
C ARG A 103 11.33 4.30 -3.91
N TRP A 104 11.84 3.25 -4.54
CA TRP A 104 12.71 2.27 -3.90
C TRP A 104 14.17 2.72 -3.83
N GLU A 105 14.59 3.66 -4.68
CA GLU A 105 15.94 4.24 -4.66
C GLU A 105 16.06 5.50 -3.78
N ASP A 106 14.94 6.05 -3.31
CA ASP A 106 14.94 7.09 -2.28
C ASP A 106 15.25 6.48 -0.90
N SER A 107 16.55 6.37 -0.61
CA SER A 107 17.10 5.73 0.59
C SER A 107 16.60 6.30 1.92
N SER A 108 15.89 7.41 1.92
CA SER A 108 15.30 8.01 3.13
C SER A 108 14.01 7.33 3.59
N ARG A 109 13.42 6.43 2.76
CA ARG A 109 12.07 5.88 2.95
C ARG A 109 11.97 4.35 2.85
N ASP A 110 13.08 3.65 2.61
CA ASP A 110 13.03 2.28 2.08
C ASP A 110 12.99 1.16 3.11
N ASP A 111 13.37 1.42 4.35
CA ASP A 111 13.51 0.37 5.34
C ASP A 111 12.18 -0.30 5.69
N GLU A 112 11.08 0.46 5.72
CA GLU A 112 9.79 -0.08 6.13
C GLU A 112 9.13 -0.95 5.06
N LEU A 113 9.22 -0.56 3.78
CA LEU A 113 8.63 -1.35 2.68
C LEU A 113 9.44 -2.64 2.46
N ILE A 114 10.76 -2.57 2.53
CA ILE A 114 11.64 -3.75 2.51
C ILE A 114 11.32 -4.66 3.70
N LEU A 115 11.18 -4.09 4.89
CA LEU A 115 10.82 -4.84 6.08
C LEU A 115 9.45 -5.51 5.95
N LEU A 116 8.45 -4.80 5.39
CA LEU A 116 7.12 -5.34 5.10
C LEU A 116 7.20 -6.55 4.16
N LEU A 117 7.92 -6.43 3.05
CA LEU A 117 8.06 -7.53 2.09
C LEU A 117 8.80 -8.74 2.68
N ARG A 118 9.89 -8.52 3.41
CA ARG A 118 10.62 -9.60 4.09
C ARG A 118 9.74 -10.31 5.11
N THR A 119 8.95 -9.55 5.87
CA THR A 119 8.07 -10.12 6.91
C THR A 119 6.90 -10.87 6.28
N ALA A 120 6.37 -10.41 5.14
CA ALA A 120 5.28 -11.07 4.44
C ALA A 120 5.66 -12.49 3.96
N VAL A 121 6.93 -12.76 3.68
CA VAL A 121 7.40 -14.10 3.29
C VAL A 121 7.29 -15.11 4.44
N THR A 122 7.38 -14.66 5.69
CA THR A 122 7.41 -15.52 6.88
C THR A 122 6.17 -15.41 7.77
N SER A 123 5.28 -14.45 7.50
CA SER A 123 4.09 -14.17 8.31
C SER A 123 2.84 -14.08 7.41
N GLU A 124 1.98 -15.09 7.51
CA GLU A 124 0.71 -15.15 6.77
C GLU A 124 -0.17 -13.92 7.05
N ALA A 125 -0.23 -13.46 8.30
CA ALA A 125 -0.99 -12.26 8.67
C ALA A 125 -0.47 -11.00 7.98
N VAL A 126 0.84 -10.86 7.79
CA VAL A 126 1.45 -9.74 7.07
C VAL A 126 1.28 -9.91 5.56
N ALA A 127 1.38 -11.13 5.05
CA ALA A 127 1.13 -11.43 3.63
C ALA A 127 -0.29 -11.05 3.22
N ALA A 128 -1.30 -11.36 4.03
CA ALA A 128 -2.68 -10.96 3.79
C ALA A 128 -2.84 -9.43 3.73
N GLN A 129 -2.19 -8.68 4.63
CA GLN A 129 -2.23 -7.22 4.61
C GLN A 129 -1.49 -6.63 3.39
N LEU A 130 -0.36 -7.23 3.00
CA LEU A 130 0.33 -6.83 1.78
C LEU A 130 -0.55 -7.06 0.54
N GLN A 131 -1.28 -8.19 0.49
CA GLN A 131 -2.23 -8.47 -0.59
C GLN A 131 -3.33 -7.40 -0.66
N ASP A 132 -3.91 -6.99 0.48
CA ASP A 132 -4.90 -5.91 0.54
C ASP A 132 -4.32 -4.57 0.07
N VAL A 133 -3.07 -4.27 0.43
CA VAL A 133 -2.35 -3.06 -0.04
C VAL A 133 -2.17 -3.11 -1.55
N LEU A 134 -1.68 -4.21 -2.10
CA LEU A 134 -1.47 -4.36 -3.55
C LEU A 134 -2.79 -4.27 -4.33
N THR A 135 -3.87 -4.82 -3.79
CA THR A 135 -5.20 -4.70 -4.37
C THR A 135 -5.61 -3.23 -4.49
N ARG A 136 -5.50 -2.47 -3.43
CA ARG A 136 -5.87 -1.04 -3.42
C ARG A 136 -4.95 -0.18 -4.28
N LEU A 137 -3.63 -0.42 -4.25
CA LEU A 137 -2.65 0.43 -4.92
C LEU A 137 -2.46 0.10 -6.40
N LEU A 138 -2.70 -1.13 -6.82
CA LEU A 138 -2.49 -1.58 -8.19
C LEU A 138 -3.76 -2.12 -8.82
N ALA A 139 -4.45 -3.07 -8.17
CA ALA A 139 -5.57 -3.76 -8.79
C ALA A 139 -6.76 -2.82 -9.05
N GLU A 140 -7.14 -2.00 -8.09
CA GLU A 140 -8.26 -1.06 -8.25
C GLU A 140 -7.98 0.02 -9.32
N PRO A 141 -6.80 0.70 -9.34
CA PRO A 141 -6.45 1.62 -10.41
C PRO A 141 -6.39 0.97 -11.79
N ILE A 142 -5.86 -0.26 -11.90
CA ILE A 142 -5.79 -1.00 -13.16
C ILE A 142 -7.19 -1.46 -13.59
N ALA A 143 -8.01 -1.96 -12.67
CA ALA A 143 -9.40 -2.32 -12.95
C ALA A 143 -10.21 -1.12 -13.47
N ALA A 144 -10.00 0.06 -12.90
CA ALA A 144 -10.63 1.29 -13.37
C ALA A 144 -10.22 1.70 -14.80
N LEU A 145 -9.06 1.23 -15.29
CA LEU A 145 -8.68 1.35 -16.72
C LEU A 145 -9.37 0.28 -17.57
N GLY A 146 -9.55 -0.92 -17.02
CA GLY A 146 -10.07 -2.10 -17.71
C GLY A 146 -11.54 -2.04 -18.08
N ASP A 147 -12.36 -1.29 -17.32
CA ASP A 147 -13.77 -1.05 -17.70
C ASP A 147 -13.92 -0.40 -19.08
N ARG A 148 -12.88 0.28 -19.55
CA ARG A 148 -12.82 0.85 -20.90
C ARG A 148 -12.42 -0.16 -21.96
N LEU A 149 -11.76 -1.26 -21.59
CA LEU A 149 -11.34 -2.33 -22.50
C LEU A 149 -12.39 -3.42 -22.65
N GLY A 150 -13.33 -3.53 -21.70
CA GLY A 150 -14.53 -4.37 -21.80
C GLY A 150 -14.28 -5.90 -21.83
N ASP A 151 -13.06 -6.37 -21.49
CA ASP A 151 -12.65 -7.76 -21.63
C ASP A 151 -12.79 -8.62 -20.35
N GLY A 152 -13.19 -8.01 -19.24
CA GLY A 152 -13.36 -8.70 -17.95
C GLY A 152 -12.05 -9.20 -17.30
N ARG A 153 -10.87 -8.93 -17.86
CA ARG A 153 -9.57 -9.48 -17.42
C ARG A 153 -8.75 -8.51 -16.55
N ALA A 154 -9.36 -7.45 -16.05
CA ALA A 154 -8.65 -6.43 -15.27
C ALA A 154 -7.94 -7.01 -14.02
N ALA A 155 -8.57 -7.97 -13.31
CA ALA A 155 -7.98 -8.62 -12.14
C ALA A 155 -6.74 -9.45 -12.50
N GLU A 156 -6.78 -10.19 -13.60
CA GLU A 156 -5.62 -10.97 -14.08
C GLU A 156 -4.47 -10.04 -14.45
N ARG A 157 -4.74 -8.98 -15.21
CA ARG A 157 -3.73 -8.00 -15.62
C ARG A 157 -3.09 -7.29 -14.43
N SER A 158 -3.88 -6.89 -13.44
CA SER A 158 -3.35 -6.27 -12.23
C SER A 158 -2.48 -7.23 -11.43
N GLY A 159 -2.88 -8.50 -11.32
CA GLY A 159 -2.07 -9.54 -10.67
C GLY A 159 -0.73 -9.76 -11.37
N LEU A 160 -0.72 -9.82 -12.71
CA LEU A 160 0.50 -9.98 -13.50
C LEU A 160 1.42 -8.74 -13.36
N ALA A 161 0.88 -7.54 -13.41
CA ALA A 161 1.64 -6.32 -13.18
C ALA A 161 2.24 -6.29 -11.77
N ALA A 162 1.45 -6.62 -10.74
CA ALA A 162 1.93 -6.68 -9.35
C ALA A 162 3.03 -7.73 -9.19
N ALA A 163 2.87 -8.93 -9.76
CA ALA A 163 3.88 -9.99 -9.69
C ALA A 163 5.21 -9.57 -10.32
N GLN A 164 5.16 -8.86 -11.46
CA GLN A 164 6.37 -8.37 -12.12
C GLN A 164 7.09 -7.30 -11.31
N LEU A 165 6.34 -6.34 -10.76
CA LEU A 165 6.87 -5.25 -9.95
C LEU A 165 7.44 -5.75 -8.61
N LEU A 166 6.75 -6.69 -7.96
CA LEU A 166 7.24 -7.33 -6.73
C LEU A 166 8.49 -8.19 -6.99
N GLY A 167 8.50 -8.94 -8.11
CA GLY A 167 9.67 -9.72 -8.50
C GLY A 167 10.89 -8.83 -8.75
N LEU A 168 10.72 -7.72 -9.45
CA LEU A 168 11.76 -6.71 -9.64
C LEU A 168 12.29 -6.19 -8.28
N ALA A 169 11.38 -5.80 -7.41
CA ALA A 169 11.71 -5.28 -6.09
C ALA A 169 12.47 -6.32 -5.25
N LEU A 170 11.99 -7.55 -5.22
CA LEU A 170 12.64 -8.66 -4.52
C LEU A 170 14.06 -8.90 -5.04
N CYS A 171 14.23 -9.05 -6.36
CA CYS A 171 15.52 -9.37 -6.95
C CYS A 171 16.53 -8.21 -6.84
N ARG A 172 16.09 -6.98 -7.10
CA ARG A 172 16.98 -5.82 -7.11
C ARG A 172 17.35 -5.33 -5.71
N TYR A 173 16.37 -5.15 -4.82
CA TYR A 173 16.58 -4.44 -3.55
C TYR A 173 16.72 -5.38 -2.34
N ILE A 174 16.09 -6.57 -2.37
CA ILE A 174 16.14 -7.49 -1.24
C ILE A 174 17.23 -8.55 -1.42
N LEU A 175 17.26 -9.23 -2.57
CA LEU A 175 18.25 -10.26 -2.88
C LEU A 175 19.56 -9.66 -3.44
N ARG A 176 19.50 -8.44 -3.95
CA ARG A 176 20.63 -7.74 -4.58
C ARG A 176 21.31 -8.59 -5.65
N GLN A 177 20.49 -9.18 -6.52
CA GLN A 177 20.94 -10.09 -7.55
C GLN A 177 21.66 -9.31 -8.67
N GLU A 178 22.94 -9.60 -8.90
CA GLU A 178 23.69 -9.04 -10.01
C GLU A 178 23.36 -9.74 -11.35
N PRO A 179 23.40 -9.02 -12.49
CA PRO A 179 23.74 -7.59 -12.63
C PRO A 179 22.56 -6.63 -12.35
N LEU A 180 21.37 -7.13 -12.07
CA LEU A 180 20.16 -6.31 -11.91
C LEU A 180 20.30 -5.26 -10.79
N ALA A 181 20.99 -5.60 -9.71
CA ALA A 181 21.15 -4.70 -8.56
C ALA A 181 21.98 -3.45 -8.89
N SER A 182 22.96 -3.56 -9.80
CA SER A 182 23.86 -2.48 -10.20
C SER A 182 23.42 -1.75 -11.48
N LEU A 183 22.37 -2.20 -12.18
CA LEU A 183 21.88 -1.48 -13.36
C LEU A 183 21.39 -0.08 -12.98
N PRO A 184 21.65 0.94 -13.81
CA PRO A 184 21.03 2.26 -13.64
C PRO A 184 19.49 2.19 -13.64
N ALA A 185 18.84 3.03 -12.84
CA ALA A 185 17.37 3.09 -12.74
C ALA A 185 16.70 3.23 -14.11
N ASP A 186 17.21 4.11 -14.97
CA ASP A 186 16.66 4.33 -16.30
C ASP A 186 16.72 3.08 -17.20
N GLU A 187 17.79 2.29 -17.10
CA GLU A 187 17.92 1.04 -17.84
C GLU A 187 16.90 0.00 -17.34
N VAL A 188 16.70 -0.10 -16.03
CA VAL A 188 15.67 -0.95 -15.43
C VAL A 188 14.27 -0.54 -15.88
N VAL A 189 13.98 0.76 -15.86
CA VAL A 189 12.70 1.29 -16.34
C VAL A 189 12.49 0.95 -17.81
N ALA A 190 13.49 1.22 -18.66
CA ALA A 190 13.40 0.95 -20.10
C ALA A 190 13.18 -0.55 -20.41
N ALA A 191 13.80 -1.44 -19.64
CA ALA A 191 13.67 -2.89 -19.82
C ALA A 191 12.31 -3.44 -19.32
N VAL A 192 11.79 -2.94 -18.20
CA VAL A 192 10.61 -3.49 -17.52
C VAL A 192 9.30 -2.83 -17.97
N ALA A 193 9.31 -1.53 -18.25
CA ALA A 193 8.12 -0.76 -18.61
C ALA A 193 7.32 -1.36 -19.79
N PRO A 194 7.93 -1.86 -20.88
CA PRO A 194 7.18 -2.46 -21.98
C PRO A 194 6.36 -3.68 -21.58
N SER A 195 6.85 -4.48 -20.64
CA SER A 195 6.12 -5.66 -20.14
C SER A 195 4.92 -5.25 -19.29
N VAL A 196 5.13 -4.29 -18.37
CA VAL A 196 4.04 -3.73 -17.55
C VAL A 196 3.01 -3.01 -18.43
N GLN A 197 3.47 -2.26 -19.43
CA GLN A 197 2.62 -1.55 -20.39
C GLN A 197 1.62 -2.50 -21.09
N ARG A 198 2.05 -3.70 -21.46
CA ARG A 198 1.14 -4.70 -22.07
C ARG A 198 -0.03 -5.07 -21.18
N TYR A 199 0.17 -5.15 -19.87
CA TYR A 199 -0.93 -5.42 -18.93
C TYR A 199 -1.88 -4.23 -18.75
N LEU A 200 -1.42 -3.01 -19.03
CA LEU A 200 -2.20 -1.78 -18.87
C LEU A 200 -2.91 -1.33 -20.15
N SER A 201 -2.61 -1.93 -21.30
CA SER A 201 -3.10 -1.51 -22.62
C SER A 201 -3.83 -2.58 -23.41
N GLN A 202 -3.91 -3.82 -22.91
CA GLN A 202 -4.61 -4.94 -23.57
C GLN A 202 -5.91 -5.29 -22.87
#